data_ddee02d6dc3ca493a6a0df6bd749cc9f
#
_entry.id   ddee02d6dc3ca493a6a0df6bd749cc9f
#
_cell.length_a   1.000
_cell.length_b   1.000
_cell.length_c   1.000
_cell.angle_alpha   90.00
_cell.angle_beta   90.00
_cell.angle_gamma   90.00
#
_symmetry.space_group_name_H-M   'P 1'
#
loop_
_entity.id
_entity.type
_entity.pdbx_description
1 polymer ?
#
loop_
_entity_poly.entity_id
_entity_poly.type
_entity_poly.pdbx_seq_one_letter_code
_entity_poly.pdbx_strand_id
1 'polypeptide(L)'
;MENVKNIVWFDLETTGVNTSSDRIIEIAMIKTDSEGNEIDSFQSLVNPGPDAVMREEAQDKHGISPDQLKDAPQFDLIAKEVLDFIDDSDLGGYNALYFDVPMLVEEFMRSGIAFSHRQRAVVDPFLIYSKYERRDLSTAYKKYTGKDLEGAHRADVDIRATMEIFQKQKELYDMPTTAKEIDDVVNESRKDQVDLSGKYKFAEINGKREIVFNFGKNKGKPFKEVYETDARYIQWIIDKGEFSKEVKIISRKLLEKMRAENPVL
;
A
#
# COMPACT_ATOMS: atom_id res chain seq x y z
N MET A 1 31.41 20.90 -15.53
CA MET A 1 30.86 19.52 -15.55
C MET A 1 30.31 19.32 -14.15
N GLU A 2 29.02 19.05 -14.01
CA GLU A 2 28.47 18.66 -12.72
C GLU A 2 29.19 17.39 -12.25
N ASN A 3 29.58 17.39 -11.00
CA ASN A 3 30.27 16.23 -10.41
C ASN A 3 29.22 15.13 -10.26
N VAL A 4 29.32 14.05 -11.04
CA VAL A 4 28.39 12.93 -10.97
C VAL A 4 28.63 12.23 -9.63
N LYS A 5 27.59 12.20 -8.78
CA LYS A 5 27.67 11.59 -7.46
C LYS A 5 27.50 10.08 -7.54
N ASN A 6 28.00 9.40 -6.54
CA ASN A 6 27.66 8.00 -6.29
C ASN A 6 26.16 7.88 -5.93
N ILE A 7 25.61 6.69 -6.07
CA ILE A 7 24.24 6.39 -5.63
C ILE A 7 24.31 5.33 -4.53
N VAL A 8 23.63 5.58 -3.42
CA VAL A 8 23.37 4.57 -2.41
C VAL A 8 21.97 4.00 -2.65
N TRP A 9 21.95 2.78 -3.15
CA TRP A 9 20.75 1.96 -3.28
C TRP A 9 20.44 1.34 -1.93
N PHE A 10 19.19 1.42 -1.49
CA PHE A 10 18.82 0.85 -0.20
C PHE A 10 17.39 0.35 -0.17
N ASP A 11 17.16 -0.60 0.73
CA ASP A 11 15.87 -1.20 1.03
C ASP A 11 15.75 -1.39 2.53
N LEU A 12 14.54 -1.27 3.07
CA LEU A 12 14.26 -1.33 4.50
C LEU A 12 13.17 -2.35 4.81
N GLU A 13 13.42 -3.22 5.78
CA GLU A 13 12.35 -3.94 6.43
C GLU A 13 11.91 -3.21 7.70
N THR A 14 10.62 -3.24 8.00
CA THR A 14 10.03 -2.40 9.03
C THR A 14 8.97 -3.13 9.85
N THR A 15 8.65 -2.62 11.03
CA THR A 15 7.55 -3.17 11.86
C THR A 15 6.16 -2.97 11.24
N GLY A 16 6.02 -2.14 10.20
CA GLY A 16 4.78 -1.84 9.48
C GLY A 16 4.96 -0.69 8.51
N VAL A 17 3.88 -0.23 7.90
CA VAL A 17 3.91 0.73 6.77
C VAL A 17 3.69 2.19 7.15
N ASN A 18 3.49 2.50 8.42
CA ASN A 18 3.30 3.88 8.87
C ASN A 18 4.64 4.51 9.25
N THR A 19 5.20 5.32 8.36
CA THR A 19 6.51 5.95 8.54
C THR A 19 6.63 6.78 9.83
N SER A 20 5.53 7.30 10.36
CA SER A 20 5.54 8.13 11.59
C SER A 20 5.60 7.30 12.88
N SER A 21 5.14 6.05 12.89
CA SER A 21 5.02 5.23 14.10
C SER A 21 5.80 3.92 14.03
N ASP A 22 5.96 3.36 12.84
CA ASP A 22 6.67 2.11 12.66
C ASP A 22 8.19 2.34 12.64
N ARG A 23 8.97 1.28 12.78
CA ARG A 23 10.42 1.33 12.99
C ARG A 23 11.14 0.47 11.98
N ILE A 24 12.35 0.84 11.62
CA ILE A 24 13.26 0.00 10.83
C ILE A 24 13.70 -1.20 11.67
N ILE A 25 13.71 -2.40 11.06
CA ILE A 25 14.21 -3.64 11.67
C ILE A 25 15.33 -4.29 10.86
N GLU A 26 15.48 -3.90 9.59
CA GLU A 26 16.64 -4.23 8.77
C GLU A 26 16.89 -3.07 7.81
N ILE A 27 18.16 -2.79 7.57
CA ILE A 27 18.63 -1.85 6.57
C ILE A 27 19.70 -2.52 5.73
N ALA A 28 19.54 -2.50 4.41
CA ALA A 28 20.55 -2.94 3.46
C ALA A 28 20.85 -1.81 2.47
N MET A 29 22.14 -1.57 2.23
CA MET A 29 22.63 -0.51 1.36
C MET A 29 23.77 -1.01 0.47
N ILE A 30 23.75 -0.58 -0.79
CA ILE A 30 24.84 -0.80 -1.76
C ILE A 30 25.19 0.56 -2.38
N LYS A 31 26.46 0.94 -2.32
CA LYS A 31 26.96 2.15 -2.97
C LYS A 31 27.53 1.81 -4.34
N THR A 32 27.09 2.54 -5.37
CA THR A 32 27.62 2.42 -6.72
C THR A 32 28.30 3.71 -7.17
N ASP A 33 29.31 3.56 -8.01
CA ASP A 33 29.92 4.68 -8.72
C ASP A 33 29.04 5.20 -9.89
N SER A 34 29.54 6.19 -10.62
CA SER A 34 28.85 6.78 -11.77
C SER A 34 28.66 5.84 -12.96
N GLU A 35 29.39 4.74 -13.00
CA GLU A 35 29.30 3.71 -14.04
C GLU A 35 28.35 2.56 -13.63
N GLY A 36 27.88 2.58 -12.38
CA GLY A 36 26.98 1.57 -11.81
C GLY A 36 27.71 0.36 -11.18
N ASN A 37 29.04 0.44 -11.00
CA ASN A 37 29.77 -0.62 -10.31
C ASN A 37 29.58 -0.49 -8.81
N GLU A 38 29.36 -1.62 -8.13
CA GLU A 38 29.33 -1.69 -6.68
C GLU A 38 30.72 -1.37 -6.10
N ILE A 39 30.80 -0.40 -5.19
CA ILE A 39 32.04 0.04 -4.56
C ILE A 39 32.05 -0.18 -3.05
N ASP A 40 30.88 -0.29 -2.43
CA ASP A 40 30.74 -0.56 -1.00
C ASP A 40 29.35 -1.10 -0.67
N SER A 41 29.21 -1.81 0.48
CA SER A 41 27.92 -2.32 0.96
C SER A 41 27.82 -2.26 2.49
N PHE A 42 26.60 -2.07 2.98
CA PHE A 42 26.28 -2.04 4.40
C PHE A 42 24.97 -2.80 4.64
N GLN A 43 24.93 -3.63 5.68
CA GLN A 43 23.70 -4.30 6.10
C GLN A 43 23.68 -4.47 7.61
N SER A 44 22.52 -4.22 8.22
CA SER A 44 22.31 -4.45 9.65
C SER A 44 20.87 -4.82 9.96
N LEU A 45 20.67 -5.80 10.82
CA LEU A 45 19.43 -5.91 11.58
C LEU A 45 19.39 -4.76 12.60
N VAL A 46 18.18 -4.31 12.91
CA VAL A 46 17.94 -3.20 13.84
C VAL A 46 16.92 -3.58 14.89
N ASN A 47 17.25 -3.40 16.14
CA ASN A 47 16.30 -3.55 17.23
C ASN A 47 15.37 -2.33 17.26
N PRO A 48 14.06 -2.49 17.03
CA PRO A 48 13.14 -1.36 16.96
C PRO A 48 12.83 -0.73 18.33
N GLY A 49 13.36 -1.30 19.42
CA GLY A 49 13.09 -0.86 20.78
C GLY A 49 11.84 -1.50 21.40
N PRO A 50 11.68 -1.35 22.73
CA PRO A 50 10.65 -2.07 23.52
C PRO A 50 9.21 -1.60 23.23
N ASP A 51 9.04 -0.36 22.73
CA ASP A 51 7.73 0.21 22.46
C ASP A 51 7.22 -0.07 21.03
N ALA A 52 8.04 -0.70 20.20
CA ALA A 52 7.68 -1.03 18.83
C ALA A 52 6.79 -2.27 18.76
N VAL A 53 5.75 -2.22 17.95
CA VAL A 53 4.83 -3.33 17.74
C VAL A 53 5.03 -3.88 16.33
N MET A 54 5.52 -5.12 16.26
CA MET A 54 5.59 -5.85 14.99
C MET A 54 4.21 -6.17 14.49
N ARG A 55 3.87 -5.69 13.29
CA ARG A 55 2.60 -6.02 12.63
C ARG A 55 2.70 -7.38 11.95
N GLU A 56 1.67 -8.19 12.09
CA GLU A 56 1.62 -9.52 11.50
C GLU A 56 1.84 -9.50 9.98
N GLU A 57 1.16 -8.57 9.29
CA GLU A 57 1.30 -8.42 7.82
C GLU A 57 2.73 -8.03 7.40
N ALA A 58 3.47 -7.31 8.23
CA ALA A 58 4.87 -6.98 7.96
C ALA A 58 5.75 -8.21 8.20
N GLN A 59 5.57 -8.89 9.32
CA GLN A 59 6.32 -10.10 9.67
C GLN A 59 6.12 -11.21 8.63
N ASP A 60 4.92 -11.39 8.13
CA ASP A 60 4.62 -12.36 7.06
C ASP A 60 5.38 -12.08 5.76
N LYS A 61 5.70 -10.81 5.47
CA LYS A 61 6.44 -10.43 4.27
C LYS A 61 7.94 -10.66 4.39
N HIS A 62 8.57 -10.13 5.44
CA HIS A 62 10.02 -10.18 5.60
C HIS A 62 10.50 -11.40 6.37
N GLY A 63 9.64 -12.09 7.12
CA GLY A 63 9.97 -13.31 7.86
C GLY A 63 10.88 -13.12 9.08
N ILE A 64 11.23 -11.88 9.44
CA ILE A 64 12.11 -11.57 10.58
C ILE A 64 11.28 -11.64 11.86
N SER A 65 11.68 -12.51 12.78
CA SER A 65 11.02 -12.63 14.08
C SER A 65 11.57 -11.63 15.10
N PRO A 66 10.77 -11.22 16.11
CA PRO A 66 11.27 -10.36 17.18
C PRO A 66 12.49 -10.96 17.93
N ASP A 67 12.61 -12.28 17.98
CA ASP A 67 13.73 -12.94 18.62
C ASP A 67 15.07 -12.70 17.91
N GLN A 68 15.05 -12.57 16.58
CA GLN A 68 16.25 -12.26 15.79
C GLN A 68 16.75 -10.82 15.99
N LEU A 69 15.89 -9.93 16.49
CA LEU A 69 16.20 -8.52 16.70
C LEU A 69 16.71 -8.20 18.10
N LYS A 70 16.63 -9.13 19.04
CA LYS A 70 16.96 -8.87 20.46
C LYS A 70 18.37 -8.36 20.69
N ASP A 71 19.33 -8.96 19.98
CA ASP A 71 20.75 -8.65 20.11
C ASP A 71 21.24 -7.65 19.05
N ALA A 72 20.35 -7.21 18.15
CA ALA A 72 20.68 -6.21 17.15
C ALA A 72 20.82 -4.81 17.78
N PRO A 73 21.66 -3.92 17.22
CA PRO A 73 21.74 -2.54 17.70
C PRO A 73 20.44 -1.78 17.43
N GLN A 74 20.10 -0.82 18.29
CA GLN A 74 19.07 0.15 17.96
C GLN A 74 19.58 1.12 16.88
N PHE A 75 18.66 1.75 16.14
CA PHE A 75 19.04 2.62 15.01
C PHE A 75 19.94 3.78 15.43
N ASP A 76 19.74 4.37 16.58
CA ASP A 76 20.57 5.46 17.14
C ASP A 76 22.05 5.07 17.29
N LEU A 77 22.34 3.80 17.55
CA LEU A 77 23.71 3.29 17.69
C LEU A 77 24.43 3.16 16.34
N ILE A 78 23.69 2.91 15.25
CA ILE A 78 24.25 2.76 13.91
C ILE A 78 23.99 3.99 13.00
N ALA A 79 23.19 4.96 13.48
CA ALA A 79 22.76 6.12 12.69
C ALA A 79 23.94 6.91 12.12
N LYS A 80 25.02 7.08 12.89
CA LYS A 80 26.21 7.74 12.38
C LYS A 80 26.91 6.95 11.28
N GLU A 81 27.02 5.65 11.41
CA GLU A 81 27.62 4.75 10.42
C GLU A 81 26.81 4.77 9.13
N VAL A 82 25.47 4.69 9.23
CA VAL A 82 24.54 4.81 8.10
C VAL A 82 24.70 6.16 7.42
N LEU A 83 24.80 7.26 8.17
CA LEU A 83 25.00 8.60 7.62
C LEU A 83 26.36 8.73 6.91
N ASP A 84 27.43 8.21 7.52
CA ASP A 84 28.78 8.25 6.97
C ASP A 84 28.85 7.37 5.70
N PHE A 85 28.11 6.23 5.66
CA PHE A 85 27.99 5.40 4.46
C PHE A 85 27.26 6.14 3.33
N ILE A 86 26.16 6.83 3.62
CA ILE A 86 25.45 7.65 2.62
C ILE A 86 26.34 8.79 2.10
N ASP A 87 27.05 9.47 3.01
CA ASP A 87 27.92 10.60 2.73
C ASP A 87 27.21 11.68 1.89
N ASP A 88 27.78 12.13 0.77
CA ASP A 88 27.16 13.09 -0.16
C ASP A 88 26.44 12.43 -1.35
N SER A 89 26.36 11.10 -1.38
CA SER A 89 25.75 10.31 -2.46
C SER A 89 24.27 10.65 -2.65
N ASP A 90 23.78 10.45 -3.89
CA ASP A 90 22.36 10.41 -4.16
C ASP A 90 21.74 9.10 -3.66
N LEU A 91 20.43 9.00 -3.60
CA LEU A 91 19.70 7.86 -3.08
C LEU A 91 19.04 7.07 -4.20
N GLY A 92 18.90 5.75 -4.04
CA GLY A 92 18.21 4.88 -4.97
C GLY A 92 17.44 3.79 -4.25
N GLY A 93 16.32 3.32 -4.82
CA GLY A 93 15.52 2.21 -4.29
C GLY A 93 14.19 2.07 -5.01
N TYR A 94 13.54 0.92 -4.88
CA TYR A 94 12.27 0.64 -5.56
C TYR A 94 11.07 1.14 -4.75
N ASN A 95 10.32 2.10 -5.25
CA ASN A 95 9.26 2.84 -4.54
C ASN A 95 9.78 3.59 -3.29
N ALA A 96 11.08 3.81 -3.23
CA ALA A 96 11.77 4.34 -2.05
C ALA A 96 11.39 5.79 -1.74
N LEU A 97 11.06 6.60 -2.75
CA LEU A 97 10.67 8.00 -2.55
C LEU A 97 9.43 8.13 -1.64
N TYR A 98 8.51 7.15 -1.67
CA TYR A 98 7.26 7.21 -0.93
C TYR A 98 7.26 6.38 0.36
N PHE A 99 8.26 5.52 0.57
CA PHE A 99 8.33 4.69 1.77
C PHE A 99 9.70 4.72 2.46
N ASP A 100 10.73 4.20 1.83
CA ASP A 100 12.04 4.02 2.49
C ASP A 100 12.71 5.34 2.85
N VAL A 101 12.68 6.33 1.95
CA VAL A 101 13.24 7.65 2.22
C VAL A 101 12.54 8.34 3.38
N PRO A 102 11.20 8.45 3.44
CA PRO A 102 10.49 8.96 4.61
C PRO A 102 10.80 8.20 5.90
N MET A 103 10.85 6.87 5.87
CA MET A 103 11.16 6.05 7.03
C MET A 103 12.57 6.32 7.56
N LEU A 104 13.55 6.37 6.66
CA LEU A 104 14.94 6.67 7.00
C LEU A 104 15.09 8.09 7.59
N VAL A 105 14.40 9.08 7.02
CA VAL A 105 14.36 10.45 7.57
C VAL A 105 13.83 10.46 9.01
N GLU A 106 12.73 9.76 9.26
CA GLU A 106 12.12 9.67 10.60
C GLU A 106 13.06 9.00 11.61
N GLU A 107 13.75 7.91 11.24
CA GLU A 107 14.70 7.26 12.15
C GLU A 107 15.93 8.13 12.46
N PHE A 108 16.47 8.86 11.48
CA PHE A 108 17.51 9.84 11.74
C PHE A 108 17.04 10.94 12.69
N MET A 109 15.82 11.47 12.48
CA MET A 109 15.25 12.50 13.35
C MET A 109 15.05 11.99 14.79
N ARG A 110 14.59 10.75 14.97
CA ARG A 110 14.47 10.10 16.28
C ARG A 110 15.83 9.92 16.97
N SER A 111 16.88 9.70 16.20
CA SER A 111 18.27 9.59 16.67
C SER A 111 18.93 10.97 16.90
N GLY A 112 18.20 12.06 16.74
CA GLY A 112 18.73 13.43 16.91
C GLY A 112 19.63 13.90 15.76
N ILE A 113 19.63 13.22 14.63
CA ILE A 113 20.43 13.55 13.45
C ILE A 113 19.54 14.26 12.41
N ALA A 114 19.95 15.47 12.03
CA ALA A 114 19.29 16.21 10.96
C ALA A 114 19.68 15.64 9.59
N PHE A 115 18.88 14.75 9.05
CA PHE A 115 19.03 14.22 7.70
C PHE A 115 17.95 14.79 6.78
N SER A 116 18.37 15.25 5.59
CA SER A 116 17.45 15.76 4.57
C SER A 116 17.77 15.15 3.21
N HIS A 117 16.76 14.49 2.63
CA HIS A 117 16.82 14.00 1.26
C HIS A 117 16.78 15.12 0.19
N ARG A 118 16.34 16.36 0.56
CA ARG A 118 16.13 17.47 -0.41
C ARG A 118 17.41 17.97 -1.09
N GLN A 119 18.57 17.62 -0.56
CA GLN A 119 19.88 17.96 -1.13
C GLN A 119 20.46 16.85 -2.00
N ARG A 120 19.69 15.77 -2.23
CA ARG A 120 20.07 14.58 -2.95
C ARG A 120 19.03 14.26 -4.00
N ALA A 121 19.46 13.74 -5.16
CA ALA A 121 18.51 13.11 -6.07
C ALA A 121 18.04 11.77 -5.50
N VAL A 122 16.81 11.37 -5.87
CA VAL A 122 16.29 10.02 -5.57
C VAL A 122 16.00 9.33 -6.90
N VAL A 123 16.75 8.30 -7.19
CA VAL A 123 16.56 7.44 -8.37
C VAL A 123 15.64 6.29 -8.00
N ASP A 124 14.44 6.28 -8.55
CA ASP A 124 13.42 5.30 -8.21
C ASP A 124 12.95 4.55 -9.48
N PRO A 125 13.42 3.30 -9.67
CA PRO A 125 13.02 2.49 -10.82
C PRO A 125 11.53 2.23 -10.93
N PHE A 126 10.78 2.21 -9.81
CA PHE A 126 9.32 2.11 -9.84
C PHE A 126 8.67 3.34 -10.48
N LEU A 127 9.19 4.54 -10.19
CA LEU A 127 8.69 5.78 -10.81
C LEU A 127 9.06 5.85 -12.29
N ILE A 128 10.26 5.39 -12.65
CA ILE A 128 10.68 5.26 -14.06
C ILE A 128 9.74 4.29 -14.79
N TYR A 129 9.52 3.10 -14.24
CA TYR A 129 8.59 2.11 -14.78
C TYR A 129 7.19 2.69 -14.94
N SER A 130 6.67 3.34 -13.88
CA SER A 130 5.32 3.92 -13.87
C SER A 130 5.15 5.07 -14.88
N LYS A 131 6.24 5.80 -15.19
CA LYS A 131 6.23 6.91 -16.14
C LYS A 131 6.27 6.45 -17.59
N TYR A 132 7.06 5.41 -17.89
CA TYR A 132 7.33 5.00 -19.26
C TYR A 132 6.52 3.76 -19.69
N GLU A 133 6.10 2.91 -18.75
CA GLU A 133 5.25 1.76 -19.03
C GLU A 133 3.77 2.15 -18.92
N ARG A 134 3.18 2.42 -20.07
CA ARG A 134 1.75 2.78 -20.15
C ARG A 134 0.88 1.58 -19.80
N ARG A 135 -0.18 1.83 -19.01
CA ARG A 135 -1.19 0.82 -18.60
C ARG A 135 -2.54 1.06 -19.26
N ASP A 136 -2.54 1.69 -20.44
CA ASP A 136 -3.77 1.86 -21.24
C ASP A 136 -4.09 0.59 -22.05
N LEU A 137 -5.31 0.58 -22.59
CA LEU A 137 -5.84 -0.56 -23.32
C LEU A 137 -4.98 -0.91 -24.55
N SER A 138 -4.51 0.08 -25.30
CA SER A 138 -3.68 -0.14 -26.49
C SER A 138 -2.34 -0.82 -26.17
N THR A 139 -1.69 -0.36 -25.10
CA THR A 139 -0.45 -0.95 -24.61
C THR A 139 -0.68 -2.39 -24.10
N ALA A 140 -1.76 -2.61 -23.35
CA ALA A 140 -2.13 -3.96 -22.92
C ALA A 140 -2.45 -4.87 -24.10
N TYR A 141 -3.19 -4.36 -25.09
CA TYR A 141 -3.53 -5.13 -26.30
C TYR A 141 -2.27 -5.58 -27.04
N LYS A 142 -1.36 -4.64 -27.30
CA LYS A 142 -0.07 -4.97 -27.94
C LYS A 142 0.75 -5.98 -27.14
N LYS A 143 0.81 -5.83 -25.81
CA LYS A 143 1.55 -6.74 -24.92
C LYS A 143 1.03 -8.18 -25.00
N TYR A 144 -0.29 -8.37 -24.94
CA TYR A 144 -0.88 -9.71 -24.86
C TYR A 144 -1.15 -10.35 -26.22
N THR A 145 -1.38 -9.57 -27.27
CA THR A 145 -1.73 -10.08 -28.59
C THR A 145 -0.60 -9.94 -29.63
N GLY A 146 0.40 -9.09 -29.35
CA GLY A 146 1.46 -8.73 -30.30
C GLY A 146 1.01 -7.76 -31.41
N LYS A 147 -0.27 -7.31 -31.40
CA LYS A 147 -0.86 -6.46 -32.44
C LYS A 147 -1.04 -5.02 -31.95
N ASP A 148 -1.03 -4.06 -32.87
CA ASP A 148 -1.44 -2.70 -32.55
C ASP A 148 -2.98 -2.58 -32.56
N LEU A 149 -3.56 -1.82 -31.64
CA LEU A 149 -5.00 -1.57 -31.57
C LEU A 149 -5.38 -0.41 -32.48
N GLU A 150 -5.97 -0.73 -33.61
CA GLU A 150 -6.50 0.28 -34.54
C GLU A 150 -7.92 0.73 -34.10
N GLY A 151 -8.20 2.02 -34.20
CA GLY A 151 -9.51 2.59 -33.87
C GLY A 151 -9.84 2.63 -32.38
N ALA A 152 -8.83 2.69 -31.50
CA ALA A 152 -9.01 2.91 -30.06
C ALA A 152 -9.91 4.13 -29.76
N HIS A 153 -10.56 4.11 -28.61
CA HIS A 153 -11.57 5.08 -28.14
C HIS A 153 -12.95 4.96 -28.85
N ARG A 154 -13.19 3.85 -29.54
CA ARG A 154 -14.51 3.44 -29.95
C ARG A 154 -14.96 2.28 -29.09
N ALA A 155 -16.12 2.40 -28.45
CA ALA A 155 -16.59 1.44 -27.45
C ALA A 155 -16.65 -0.02 -27.95
N ASP A 156 -17.08 -0.22 -29.21
CA ASP A 156 -17.15 -1.53 -29.86
C ASP A 156 -15.77 -2.15 -30.10
N VAL A 157 -14.78 -1.35 -30.46
CA VAL A 157 -13.39 -1.75 -30.67
C VAL A 157 -12.75 -2.07 -29.31
N ASP A 158 -12.93 -1.20 -28.34
CA ASP A 158 -12.33 -1.32 -27.01
C ASP A 158 -12.87 -2.54 -26.25
N ILE A 159 -14.16 -2.87 -26.38
CA ILE A 159 -14.75 -4.08 -25.81
C ILE A 159 -14.14 -5.33 -26.45
N ARG A 160 -13.99 -5.38 -27.77
CA ARG A 160 -13.38 -6.53 -28.46
C ARG A 160 -11.93 -6.71 -28.08
N ALA A 161 -11.16 -5.64 -28.01
CA ALA A 161 -9.78 -5.67 -27.54
C ALA A 161 -9.69 -6.16 -26.10
N THR A 162 -10.55 -5.71 -25.20
CA THR A 162 -10.62 -6.17 -23.82
C THR A 162 -10.92 -7.67 -23.73
N MET A 163 -11.84 -8.18 -24.53
CA MET A 163 -12.15 -9.61 -24.59
C MET A 163 -10.95 -10.44 -25.09
N GLU A 164 -10.23 -9.98 -26.12
CA GLU A 164 -9.06 -10.68 -26.65
C GLU A 164 -7.91 -10.69 -25.63
N ILE A 165 -7.65 -9.57 -24.97
CA ILE A 165 -6.70 -9.48 -23.85
C ILE A 165 -7.05 -10.50 -22.76
N PHE A 166 -8.31 -10.54 -22.34
CA PHE A 166 -8.77 -11.44 -21.29
C PHE A 166 -8.53 -12.91 -21.64
N GLN A 167 -8.81 -13.33 -22.88
CA GLN A 167 -8.52 -14.70 -23.31
C GLN A 167 -7.02 -15.01 -23.21
N LYS A 168 -6.15 -14.09 -23.63
CA LYS A 168 -4.70 -14.26 -23.55
C LYS A 168 -4.19 -14.27 -22.09
N GLN A 169 -4.78 -13.49 -21.23
CA GLN A 169 -4.46 -13.50 -19.80
C GLN A 169 -4.88 -14.81 -19.13
N LYS A 170 -6.05 -15.37 -19.49
CA LYS A 170 -6.47 -16.68 -18.99
C LYS A 170 -5.48 -17.78 -19.34
N GLU A 171 -5.01 -17.80 -20.60
CA GLU A 171 -4.01 -18.76 -21.07
C GLU A 171 -2.67 -18.58 -20.35
N LEU A 172 -2.22 -17.32 -20.19
CA LEU A 172 -0.90 -17.00 -19.65
C LEU A 172 -0.78 -17.23 -18.14
N TYR A 173 -1.85 -16.92 -17.39
CA TYR A 173 -1.83 -16.95 -15.92
C TYR A 173 -2.55 -18.15 -15.32
N ASP A 174 -2.93 -19.14 -16.15
CA ASP A 174 -3.68 -20.32 -15.70
C ASP A 174 -4.89 -19.97 -14.82
N MET A 175 -5.67 -19.00 -15.30
CA MET A 175 -6.80 -18.46 -14.53
C MET A 175 -7.96 -19.45 -14.45
N PRO A 176 -8.78 -19.38 -13.36
CA PRO A 176 -10.00 -20.16 -13.25
C PRO A 176 -10.93 -20.01 -14.45
N THR A 177 -11.86 -20.94 -14.60
CA THR A 177 -12.76 -20.97 -15.78
C THR A 177 -13.96 -20.05 -15.64
N THR A 178 -14.49 -19.87 -14.44
CA THR A 178 -15.69 -19.05 -14.21
C THR A 178 -15.35 -17.62 -13.84
N ALA A 179 -16.20 -16.68 -14.26
CA ALA A 179 -16.03 -15.27 -13.92
C ALA A 179 -16.03 -15.03 -12.40
N LYS A 180 -16.82 -15.82 -11.66
CA LYS A 180 -16.88 -15.72 -10.20
C LYS A 180 -15.55 -16.12 -9.54
N GLU A 181 -14.97 -17.24 -9.94
CA GLU A 181 -13.69 -17.70 -9.38
C GLU A 181 -12.56 -16.72 -9.72
N ILE A 182 -12.56 -16.15 -10.94
CA ILE A 182 -11.61 -15.14 -11.36
C ILE A 182 -11.77 -13.89 -10.48
N ASP A 183 -13.01 -13.44 -10.25
CA ASP A 183 -13.31 -12.30 -9.38
C ASP A 183 -12.83 -12.55 -7.95
N ASP A 184 -13.08 -13.73 -7.40
CA ASP A 184 -12.65 -14.13 -6.07
C ASP A 184 -11.10 -14.11 -5.93
N VAL A 185 -10.36 -14.49 -6.96
CA VAL A 185 -8.88 -14.47 -6.96
C VAL A 185 -8.33 -13.06 -7.14
N VAL A 186 -8.81 -12.32 -8.15
CA VAL A 186 -8.26 -11.01 -8.53
C VAL A 186 -8.67 -9.91 -7.54
N ASN A 187 -9.87 -10.02 -6.96
CA ASN A 187 -10.44 -9.06 -6.04
C ASN A 187 -10.48 -9.55 -4.59
N GLU A 188 -9.60 -10.46 -4.20
CA GLU A 188 -9.57 -11.03 -2.84
C GLU A 188 -9.59 -9.97 -1.74
N SER A 189 -8.84 -8.88 -1.90
CA SER A 189 -8.83 -7.75 -0.98
C SER A 189 -10.17 -7.01 -0.86
N ARG A 190 -11.12 -7.27 -1.77
CA ARG A 190 -12.45 -6.66 -1.80
C ARG A 190 -13.58 -7.60 -1.42
N LYS A 191 -13.30 -8.88 -1.15
CA LYS A 191 -14.34 -9.90 -0.89
C LYS A 191 -15.29 -9.55 0.27
N ASP A 192 -14.82 -8.77 1.22
CA ASP A 192 -15.62 -8.30 2.35
C ASP A 192 -16.22 -6.91 2.16
N GLN A 193 -15.97 -6.23 1.04
CA GLN A 193 -16.57 -4.93 0.77
C GLN A 193 -18.09 -5.07 0.51
N VAL A 194 -18.86 -4.16 1.07
CA VAL A 194 -20.32 -4.11 0.89
C VAL A 194 -20.72 -3.14 -0.22
N ASP A 195 -19.88 -2.13 -0.48
CA ASP A 195 -20.06 -1.13 -1.54
C ASP A 195 -18.78 -0.95 -2.36
N LEU A 196 -18.91 -0.50 -3.61
CA LEU A 196 -17.78 -0.33 -4.53
C LEU A 196 -16.70 0.64 -4.05
N SER A 197 -17.05 1.60 -3.20
CA SER A 197 -16.11 2.56 -2.62
C SER A 197 -15.48 2.08 -1.31
N GLY A 198 -15.85 0.88 -0.83
CA GLY A 198 -15.32 0.25 0.37
C GLY A 198 -15.59 1.02 1.67
N LYS A 199 -16.69 1.79 1.72
CA LYS A 199 -17.10 2.51 2.93
C LYS A 199 -17.69 1.60 3.99
N TYR A 200 -18.31 0.51 3.56
CA TYR A 200 -18.79 -0.55 4.41
C TYR A 200 -18.09 -1.86 4.05
N LYS A 201 -17.81 -2.67 5.05
CA LYS A 201 -17.31 -4.02 4.86
C LYS A 201 -17.95 -5.00 5.84
N PHE A 202 -17.91 -6.27 5.52
CA PHE A 202 -18.20 -7.32 6.49
C PHE A 202 -17.01 -7.49 7.43
N ALA A 203 -17.29 -7.72 8.71
CA ALA A 203 -16.31 -8.13 9.70
C ALA A 203 -16.93 -9.13 10.66
N GLU A 204 -16.12 -9.97 11.25
CA GLU A 204 -16.57 -10.90 12.28
C GLU A 204 -16.50 -10.20 13.64
N ILE A 205 -17.64 -10.05 14.29
CA ILE A 205 -17.79 -9.44 15.61
C ILE A 205 -18.47 -10.45 16.52
N ASN A 206 -17.79 -10.91 17.55
CA ASN A 206 -18.30 -11.91 18.49
C ASN A 206 -18.87 -13.17 17.82
N GLY A 207 -18.19 -13.69 16.78
CA GLY A 207 -18.60 -14.87 16.04
C GLY A 207 -19.77 -14.64 15.07
N LYS A 208 -20.14 -13.39 14.78
CA LYS A 208 -21.18 -13.02 13.82
C LYS A 208 -20.61 -12.12 12.73
N ARG A 209 -20.97 -12.39 11.49
CA ARG A 209 -20.63 -11.55 10.34
C ARG A 209 -21.52 -10.32 10.32
N GLU A 210 -20.96 -9.14 10.61
CA GLU A 210 -21.67 -7.88 10.68
C GLU A 210 -21.12 -6.86 9.66
N ILE A 211 -21.95 -5.88 9.29
CA ILE A 211 -21.50 -4.75 8.46
C ILE A 211 -20.93 -3.69 9.39
N VAL A 212 -19.68 -3.32 9.13
CA VAL A 212 -18.94 -2.29 9.88
C VAL A 212 -18.62 -1.10 8.99
N PHE A 213 -18.47 0.06 9.61
CA PHE A 213 -17.92 1.23 8.94
C PHE A 213 -16.42 1.01 8.65
N ASN A 214 -15.97 1.33 7.44
CA ASN A 214 -14.58 1.25 7.06
C ASN A 214 -13.95 2.64 6.81
N PHE A 215 -14.53 3.69 7.39
CA PHE A 215 -14.08 5.08 7.23
C PHE A 215 -14.43 5.94 8.44
N GLY A 216 -13.76 7.11 8.52
CA GLY A 216 -14.06 8.16 9.48
C GLY A 216 -13.93 7.75 10.95
N LYS A 217 -14.54 8.53 11.84
CA LYS A 217 -14.49 8.33 13.32
C LYS A 217 -15.11 7.01 13.80
N ASN A 218 -15.93 6.39 12.97
CA ASN A 218 -16.63 5.14 13.30
C ASN A 218 -16.00 3.92 12.60
N LYS A 219 -14.79 4.04 12.03
CA LYS A 219 -14.09 2.91 11.39
C LYS A 219 -13.98 1.73 12.35
N GLY A 220 -14.35 0.53 11.88
CA GLY A 220 -14.33 -0.72 12.62
C GLY A 220 -15.58 -0.99 13.47
N LYS A 221 -16.44 0.00 13.70
CA LYS A 221 -17.65 -0.17 14.49
C LYS A 221 -18.78 -0.80 13.67
N PRO A 222 -19.53 -1.76 14.24
CA PRO A 222 -20.75 -2.29 13.65
C PRO A 222 -21.77 -1.17 13.33
N PHE A 223 -22.48 -1.33 12.23
CA PHE A 223 -23.52 -0.37 11.86
C PHE A 223 -24.59 -0.23 12.96
N LYS A 224 -24.94 -1.33 13.62
CA LYS A 224 -25.89 -1.36 14.72
C LYS A 224 -25.41 -0.51 15.92
N GLU A 225 -24.13 -0.64 16.31
CA GLU A 225 -23.56 0.16 17.41
C GLU A 225 -23.65 1.66 17.12
N VAL A 226 -23.30 2.06 15.88
CA VAL A 226 -23.38 3.48 15.48
C VAL A 226 -24.84 3.95 15.41
N TYR A 227 -25.77 3.09 15.02
CA TYR A 227 -27.21 3.41 15.07
C TYR A 227 -27.68 3.71 16.50
N GLU A 228 -27.24 2.90 17.46
CA GLU A 228 -27.65 3.04 18.88
C GLU A 228 -26.96 4.26 19.55
N THR A 229 -25.73 4.60 19.15
CA THR A 229 -24.93 5.65 19.82
C THR A 229 -24.91 6.99 19.09
N ASP A 230 -24.99 7.01 17.75
CA ASP A 230 -24.92 8.21 16.92
C ASP A 230 -25.73 8.09 15.62
N ALA A 231 -27.04 7.82 15.73
CA ALA A 231 -27.94 7.70 14.55
C ALA A 231 -27.90 8.94 13.64
N ARG A 232 -27.55 10.13 14.18
CA ARG A 232 -27.42 11.36 13.38
C ARG A 232 -26.25 11.30 12.39
N TYR A 233 -25.20 10.57 12.69
CA TYR A 233 -24.09 10.35 11.75
C TYR A 233 -24.55 9.57 10.52
N ILE A 234 -25.38 8.54 10.71
CA ILE A 234 -25.95 7.76 9.59
C ILE A 234 -26.87 8.65 8.74
N GLN A 235 -27.72 9.45 9.39
CA GLN A 235 -28.59 10.38 8.68
C GLN A 235 -27.80 11.43 7.88
N TRP A 236 -26.70 11.92 8.43
CA TRP A 236 -25.79 12.84 7.73
C TRP A 236 -25.16 12.18 6.47
N ILE A 237 -24.75 10.90 6.54
CA ILE A 237 -24.25 10.17 5.36
C ILE A 237 -25.30 10.13 4.26
N ILE A 238 -26.55 9.88 4.62
CA ILE A 238 -27.67 9.75 3.67
C ILE A 238 -27.98 11.10 3.00
N ASP A 239 -28.05 12.18 3.78
CA ASP A 239 -28.63 13.45 3.33
C ASP A 239 -27.58 14.44 2.83
N LYS A 240 -26.48 14.61 3.55
CA LYS A 240 -25.53 15.72 3.38
C LYS A 240 -24.11 15.29 3.01
N GLY A 241 -23.71 14.04 3.35
CA GLY A 241 -22.34 13.58 3.08
C GLY A 241 -22.09 13.45 1.57
N GLU A 242 -20.84 13.75 1.16
CA GLU A 242 -20.38 13.55 -0.23
C GLU A 242 -20.04 12.07 -0.45
N PHE A 243 -21.07 11.22 -0.46
CA PHE A 243 -20.96 9.79 -0.71
C PHE A 243 -21.66 9.41 -2.01
N SER A 244 -21.21 8.28 -2.59
CA SER A 244 -21.86 7.72 -3.78
C SER A 244 -23.35 7.39 -3.50
N LYS A 245 -24.16 7.35 -4.56
CA LYS A 245 -25.56 6.94 -4.44
C LYS A 245 -25.70 5.55 -3.83
N GLU A 246 -24.81 4.63 -4.16
CA GLU A 246 -24.77 3.28 -3.62
C GLU A 246 -24.62 3.29 -2.09
N VAL A 247 -23.63 3.99 -1.54
CA VAL A 247 -23.41 4.13 -0.10
C VAL A 247 -24.65 4.71 0.60
N LYS A 248 -25.27 5.75 0.02
CA LYS A 248 -26.49 6.35 0.56
C LYS A 248 -27.67 5.39 0.56
N ILE A 249 -27.83 4.58 -0.49
CA ILE A 249 -28.89 3.55 -0.57
C ILE A 249 -28.66 2.46 0.46
N ILE A 250 -27.43 1.95 0.58
CA ILE A 250 -27.06 0.93 1.58
C ILE A 250 -27.34 1.46 2.99
N SER A 251 -26.85 2.68 3.29
CA SER A 251 -27.08 3.33 4.61
C SER A 251 -28.56 3.44 4.94
N ARG A 252 -29.39 3.82 3.95
CA ARG A 252 -30.85 3.93 4.14
C ARG A 252 -31.50 2.58 4.41
N LYS A 253 -31.18 1.56 3.63
CA LYS A 253 -31.69 0.20 3.82
C LYS A 253 -31.31 -0.37 5.19
N LEU A 254 -30.05 -0.18 5.61
CA LEU A 254 -29.59 -0.62 6.93
C LEU A 254 -30.30 0.15 8.05
N LEU A 255 -30.49 1.46 7.90
CA LEU A 255 -31.21 2.27 8.87
C LEU A 255 -32.69 1.85 9.01
N GLU A 256 -33.38 1.60 7.89
CA GLU A 256 -34.75 1.09 7.87
C GLU A 256 -34.84 -0.28 8.55
N LYS A 257 -33.92 -1.18 8.30
CA LYS A 257 -33.84 -2.48 8.97
C LYS A 257 -33.68 -2.32 10.49
N MET A 258 -32.74 -1.46 10.94
CA MET A 258 -32.55 -1.21 12.38
C MET A 258 -33.79 -0.63 13.05
N ARG A 259 -34.49 0.28 12.39
CA ARG A 259 -35.78 0.86 12.89
C ARG A 259 -36.89 -0.19 12.99
N ALA A 260 -36.94 -1.13 12.04
CA ALA A 260 -37.92 -2.21 12.07
C ALA A 260 -37.64 -3.24 13.19
N GLU A 261 -36.35 -3.50 13.47
CA GLU A 261 -35.96 -4.42 14.54
C GLU A 261 -36.06 -3.78 15.95
N ASN A 262 -35.94 -2.43 16.05
CA ASN A 262 -36.00 -1.67 17.30
C ASN A 262 -36.92 -0.44 17.12
N PRO A 263 -38.26 -0.60 17.18
CA PRO A 263 -39.22 0.49 16.92
C PRO A 263 -39.30 1.56 18.00
N VAL A 264 -38.44 1.56 19.03
CA VAL A 264 -38.50 2.42 20.22
C VAL A 264 -37.29 3.33 20.40
N LEU A 265 -36.62 3.73 19.30
CA LEU A 265 -35.64 4.80 19.38
C LEU A 265 -35.95 5.96 18.44
#